data_81459496131f6b4e8b198f2f0d6c200f
#
_entry.id   81459496131f6b4e8b198f2f0d6c200f
#
_cell.length_a   1.000
_cell.length_b   1.000
_cell.length_c   1.000
_cell.angle_alpha   90.00
_cell.angle_beta   90.00
_cell.angle_gamma   90.00
#
_symmetry.space_group_name_H-M   'P 1'
#
loop_
_entity.id
_entity.type
_entity.pdbx_description
1 polymer ?
#
loop_
_entity_poly.entity_id
_entity_poly.type
_entity_poly.pdbx_seq_one_letter_code
_entity_poly.pdbx_strand_id
1 'polypeptide(L)'
;MNGAEQEFDDRLALRAARMVLDGDAVDVTTAVRRLEGPMRIVKLARGHLDGLRLAAVGPEGLIDLRRHRLEETLAVMETIEDLEDRMADDRWVFRGVRATGRIATGRFDPEHTVHLRHHGDRPLAELEDELEWQEIREPSEGSTRTRHGMISSLDFRLESGGFRIHRCPPDQIPLDGPNLLTGEPVAAVDITGLSRLIADLEG
;
A
#
# COMPACT_ATOMS: atom_id res chain seq x y z
N MET A 1 28.82 -14.42 -8.28
CA MET A 1 27.82 -15.22 -7.57
C MET A 1 27.93 -16.64 -8.07
N ASN A 2 28.10 -17.63 -7.20
CA ASN A 2 28.30 -19.02 -7.57
C ASN A 2 26.91 -19.63 -7.97
N GLY A 3 26.85 -20.51 -8.97
CA GLY A 3 25.57 -21.09 -9.43
C GLY A 3 24.74 -21.76 -8.33
N ALA A 4 25.39 -22.38 -7.35
CA ALA A 4 24.73 -22.96 -6.17
C ALA A 4 24.06 -21.91 -5.26
N GLU A 5 24.65 -20.74 -5.13
CA GLU A 5 24.06 -19.65 -4.35
C GLU A 5 22.83 -19.07 -5.08
N GLN A 6 22.89 -18.95 -6.39
CA GLN A 6 21.77 -18.50 -7.19
C GLN A 6 20.58 -19.47 -7.16
N GLU A 7 20.86 -20.79 -7.23
CA GLU A 7 19.81 -21.81 -7.11
C GLU A 7 19.18 -21.85 -5.71
N PHE A 8 19.98 -21.61 -4.68
CA PHE A 8 19.46 -21.50 -3.31
C PHE A 8 18.55 -20.29 -3.15
N ASP A 9 19.00 -19.10 -3.63
CA ASP A 9 18.22 -17.87 -3.61
C ASP A 9 16.90 -18.04 -4.36
N ASP A 10 16.90 -18.71 -5.53
CA ASP A 10 15.70 -18.95 -6.32
C ASP A 10 14.68 -19.85 -5.61
N ARG A 11 15.14 -20.95 -5.01
CA ARG A 11 14.27 -21.84 -4.21
C ARG A 11 13.66 -21.14 -3.00
N LEU A 12 14.47 -20.32 -2.32
CA LEU A 12 13.99 -19.57 -1.14
C LEU A 12 12.98 -18.48 -1.56
N ALA A 13 13.24 -17.82 -2.68
CA ALA A 13 12.34 -16.83 -3.26
C ALA A 13 10.98 -17.44 -3.68
N LEU A 14 11.00 -18.59 -4.32
CA LEU A 14 9.79 -19.33 -4.69
C LEU A 14 8.99 -19.77 -3.46
N ARG A 15 9.67 -20.23 -2.40
CA ARG A 15 9.01 -20.59 -1.12
C ARG A 15 8.35 -19.38 -0.48
N ALA A 16 9.02 -18.21 -0.46
CA ALA A 16 8.44 -16.97 0.05
C ALA A 16 7.19 -16.55 -0.76
N ALA A 17 7.23 -16.68 -2.09
CA ALA A 17 6.10 -16.41 -2.95
C ALA A 17 4.89 -17.31 -2.65
N ARG A 18 5.13 -18.61 -2.43
CA ARG A 18 4.07 -19.56 -2.04
C ARG A 18 3.44 -19.23 -0.69
N MET A 19 4.25 -18.86 0.30
CA MET A 19 3.73 -18.45 1.61
C MET A 19 2.75 -17.27 1.52
N VAL A 20 2.97 -16.34 0.58
CA VAL A 20 2.03 -15.23 0.35
C VAL A 20 0.78 -15.73 -0.36
N LEU A 21 0.93 -16.55 -1.40
CA LEU A 21 -0.20 -17.10 -2.16
C LEU A 21 -1.13 -17.97 -1.29
N ASP A 22 -0.55 -18.73 -0.35
CA ASP A 22 -1.26 -19.63 0.57
C ASP A 22 -1.83 -18.88 1.81
N GLY A 23 -1.57 -17.58 1.95
CA GLY A 23 -2.01 -16.76 3.08
C GLY A 23 -1.16 -16.89 4.35
N ASP A 24 -0.05 -17.65 4.30
CA ASP A 24 0.87 -17.83 5.42
C ASP A 24 1.70 -16.58 5.74
N ALA A 25 1.77 -15.63 4.82
CA ALA A 25 2.43 -14.33 5.02
C ALA A 25 1.66 -13.22 4.31
N VAL A 26 1.62 -12.05 4.94
CA VAL A 26 0.89 -10.88 4.42
C VAL A 26 1.53 -10.25 3.18
N ASP A 27 2.82 -10.41 3.01
CA ASP A 27 3.59 -9.94 1.85
C ASP A 27 4.91 -10.70 1.70
N VAL A 28 5.54 -10.53 0.53
CA VAL A 28 6.81 -11.18 0.19
C VAL A 28 7.95 -10.79 1.14
N THR A 29 7.98 -9.54 1.61
CA THR A 29 9.03 -9.07 2.53
C THR A 29 8.92 -9.78 3.88
N THR A 30 7.69 -9.92 4.38
CA THR A 30 7.39 -10.67 5.61
C THR A 30 7.71 -12.16 5.44
N ALA A 31 7.36 -12.76 4.30
CA ALA A 31 7.68 -14.15 3.98
C ALA A 31 9.20 -14.38 3.98
N VAL A 32 9.97 -13.52 3.31
CA VAL A 32 11.44 -13.60 3.26
C VAL A 32 12.05 -13.49 4.66
N ARG A 33 11.56 -12.58 5.50
CA ARG A 33 12.03 -12.44 6.90
C ARG A 33 11.71 -13.68 7.74
N ARG A 34 10.51 -14.25 7.60
CA ARG A 34 10.13 -15.51 8.32
C ARG A 34 11.00 -16.71 7.92
N LEU A 35 11.46 -16.71 6.66
CA LEU A 35 12.40 -17.73 6.16
C LEU A 35 13.86 -17.42 6.48
N GLU A 36 14.13 -16.35 7.23
CA GLU A 36 15.49 -15.85 7.52
C GLU A 36 16.31 -15.59 6.24
N GLY A 37 15.60 -15.30 5.14
CA GLY A 37 16.20 -15.10 3.83
C GLY A 37 16.83 -13.71 3.66
N PRO A 38 17.83 -13.58 2.79
CA PRO A 38 18.46 -12.30 2.52
C PRO A 38 17.51 -11.37 1.76
N MET A 39 17.46 -10.09 2.14
CA MET A 39 16.54 -9.11 1.55
C MET A 39 16.73 -8.91 0.03
N ARG A 40 17.89 -9.27 -0.52
CA ARG A 40 18.15 -9.21 -1.97
C ARG A 40 17.19 -10.09 -2.79
N ILE A 41 16.64 -11.17 -2.22
CA ILE A 41 15.73 -12.08 -2.92
C ILE A 41 14.28 -11.58 -2.99
N VAL A 42 13.92 -10.51 -2.30
CA VAL A 42 12.54 -9.97 -2.30
C VAL A 42 12.04 -9.65 -3.72
N LYS A 43 12.91 -9.10 -4.57
CA LYS A 43 12.54 -8.82 -5.97
C LYS A 43 12.27 -10.11 -6.76
N LEU A 44 13.08 -11.14 -6.56
CA LEU A 44 12.93 -12.44 -7.21
C LEU A 44 11.66 -13.14 -6.73
N ALA A 45 11.41 -13.13 -5.42
CA ALA A 45 10.20 -13.69 -4.82
C ALA A 45 8.91 -13.01 -5.33
N ARG A 46 8.94 -11.70 -5.56
CA ARG A 46 7.82 -11.01 -6.21
C ARG A 46 7.59 -11.48 -7.65
N GLY A 47 8.65 -11.68 -8.41
CA GLY A 47 8.54 -12.24 -9.76
C GLY A 47 7.93 -13.66 -9.78
N HIS A 48 8.30 -14.50 -8.82
CA HIS A 48 7.67 -15.82 -8.64
C HIS A 48 6.20 -15.71 -8.25
N LEU A 49 5.84 -14.80 -7.34
CA LEU A 49 4.46 -14.58 -6.92
C LEU A 49 3.58 -14.14 -8.10
N ASP A 50 4.05 -13.18 -8.90
CA ASP A 50 3.35 -12.74 -10.12
C ASP A 50 3.14 -13.91 -11.09
N GLY A 51 4.17 -14.75 -11.28
CA GLY A 51 4.08 -15.95 -12.13
C GLY A 51 3.10 -16.99 -11.59
N LEU A 52 3.09 -17.24 -10.28
CA LEU A 52 2.16 -18.17 -9.64
C LEU A 52 0.71 -17.67 -9.74
N ARG A 53 0.47 -16.39 -9.54
CA ARG A 53 -0.86 -15.78 -9.69
C ARG A 53 -1.33 -15.84 -11.13
N LEU A 54 -0.47 -15.46 -12.08
CA LEU A 54 -0.78 -15.55 -13.50
C LEU A 54 -1.16 -17.00 -13.90
N ALA A 55 -0.46 -17.98 -13.35
CA ALA A 55 -0.76 -19.38 -13.58
C ALA A 55 -2.10 -19.82 -12.93
N ALA A 56 -2.46 -19.23 -11.79
CA ALA A 56 -3.66 -19.59 -11.04
C ALA A 56 -4.93 -18.95 -11.62
N VAL A 57 -4.89 -17.65 -11.97
CA VAL A 57 -6.09 -16.88 -12.35
C VAL A 57 -6.09 -16.42 -13.82
N GLY A 58 -5.00 -16.60 -14.54
CA GLY A 58 -4.83 -16.10 -15.90
C GLY A 58 -4.58 -14.58 -15.98
N PRO A 59 -4.31 -14.05 -17.19
CA PRO A 59 -4.04 -12.63 -17.38
C PRO A 59 -5.22 -11.74 -16.99
N GLU A 60 -6.44 -12.12 -17.38
CA GLU A 60 -7.68 -11.39 -17.08
C GLU A 60 -7.94 -11.35 -15.57
N GLY A 61 -7.83 -12.49 -14.89
CA GLY A 61 -8.00 -12.55 -13.43
C GLY A 61 -6.96 -11.73 -12.66
N LEU A 62 -5.73 -11.60 -13.18
CA LEU A 62 -4.72 -10.71 -12.57
C LEU A 62 -5.08 -9.23 -12.76
N ILE A 63 -5.67 -8.87 -13.91
CA ILE A 63 -6.20 -7.52 -14.16
C ILE A 63 -7.35 -7.24 -13.20
N ASP A 64 -8.28 -8.18 -13.02
CA ASP A 64 -9.42 -8.03 -12.11
C ASP A 64 -8.98 -7.85 -10.65
N LEU A 65 -7.99 -8.63 -10.19
CA LEU A 65 -7.41 -8.44 -8.86
C LEU A 65 -6.79 -7.05 -8.68
N ARG A 66 -6.10 -6.54 -9.70
CA ARG A 66 -5.52 -5.18 -9.66
C ARG A 66 -6.60 -4.12 -9.69
N ARG A 67 -7.63 -4.28 -10.52
CA ARG A 67 -8.78 -3.38 -10.58
C ARG A 67 -9.46 -3.30 -9.23
N HIS A 68 -9.85 -4.44 -8.67
CA HIS A 68 -10.49 -4.50 -7.35
C HIS A 68 -9.65 -3.78 -6.27
N ARG A 69 -8.33 -3.96 -6.28
CA ARG A 69 -7.43 -3.28 -5.34
C ARG A 69 -7.39 -1.76 -5.53
N LEU A 70 -7.45 -1.28 -6.77
CA LEU A 70 -7.54 0.16 -7.06
C LEU A 70 -8.88 0.74 -6.65
N GLU A 71 -9.99 0.04 -6.91
CA GLU A 71 -11.35 0.43 -6.52
C GLU A 71 -11.48 0.52 -4.99
N GLU A 72 -10.96 -0.48 -4.27
CA GLU A 72 -10.92 -0.46 -2.80
C GLU A 72 -10.06 0.70 -2.27
N THR A 73 -8.94 0.98 -2.92
CA THR A 73 -8.10 2.14 -2.59
C THR A 73 -8.83 3.46 -2.83
N LEU A 74 -9.55 3.56 -3.94
CA LEU A 74 -10.37 4.72 -4.28
C LEU A 74 -11.46 4.96 -3.22
N ALA A 75 -12.20 3.91 -2.86
CA ALA A 75 -13.24 3.99 -1.83
C ALA A 75 -12.69 4.48 -0.48
N VAL A 76 -11.52 3.99 -0.06
CA VAL A 76 -10.86 4.47 1.17
C VAL A 76 -10.49 5.96 1.06
N MET A 77 -9.94 6.39 -0.08
CA MET A 77 -9.57 7.81 -0.27
C MET A 77 -10.80 8.71 -0.30
N GLU A 78 -11.88 8.31 -0.96
CA GLU A 78 -13.16 9.04 -0.98
C GLU A 78 -13.76 9.14 0.43
N THR A 79 -13.75 8.05 1.20
CA THR A 79 -14.21 8.08 2.60
C THR A 79 -13.42 9.08 3.44
N ILE A 80 -12.10 9.15 3.26
CA ILE A 80 -11.25 10.12 3.99
C ILE A 80 -11.62 11.56 3.58
N GLU A 81 -11.79 11.85 2.29
CA GLU A 81 -12.14 13.20 1.81
C GLU A 81 -13.54 13.59 2.26
N ASP A 82 -14.52 12.69 2.16
CA ASP A 82 -15.89 12.92 2.64
C ASP A 82 -15.94 13.17 4.15
N LEU A 83 -15.11 12.47 4.93
CA LEU A 83 -15.02 12.70 6.36
C LEU A 83 -14.47 14.09 6.65
N GLU A 84 -13.36 14.46 6.02
CA GLU A 84 -12.75 15.77 6.22
C GLU A 84 -13.69 16.91 5.81
N ASP A 85 -14.46 16.75 4.73
CA ASP A 85 -15.46 17.71 4.29
C ASP A 85 -16.62 17.82 5.31
N ARG A 86 -17.12 16.70 5.84
CA ARG A 86 -18.20 16.70 6.83
C ARG A 86 -17.79 17.29 8.17
N MET A 87 -16.52 17.08 8.55
CA MET A 87 -15.96 17.54 9.82
C MET A 87 -15.15 18.83 9.68
N ALA A 88 -15.29 19.52 8.54
CA ALA A 88 -14.57 20.75 8.27
C ALA A 88 -14.85 21.79 9.37
N ASP A 89 -13.80 22.20 10.06
CA ASP A 89 -13.82 23.27 11.03
C ASP A 89 -12.50 24.06 10.95
N ASP A 90 -12.52 25.32 11.42
CA ASP A 90 -11.36 26.21 11.34
C ASP A 90 -10.13 25.76 12.16
N ARG A 91 -10.26 24.68 12.95
CA ARG A 91 -9.17 24.15 13.79
C ARG A 91 -8.23 23.22 13.03
N TRP A 92 -8.71 22.57 11.94
CA TRP A 92 -7.97 21.58 11.22
C TRP A 92 -7.73 21.99 9.77
N VAL A 93 -6.52 21.78 9.29
CA VAL A 93 -6.18 21.99 7.89
C VAL A 93 -6.14 20.64 7.18
N PHE A 94 -6.89 20.52 6.09
CA PHE A 94 -6.83 19.39 5.18
C PHE A 94 -6.52 19.87 3.75
N ARG A 95 -5.65 19.16 3.05
CA ARG A 95 -5.24 19.50 1.67
C ARG A 95 -5.44 18.34 0.70
N GLY A 96 -5.96 17.21 1.18
CA GLY A 96 -6.28 16.05 0.37
C GLY A 96 -5.51 14.79 0.79
N VAL A 97 -5.89 13.68 0.17
CA VAL A 97 -5.25 12.38 0.33
C VAL A 97 -4.48 11.99 -0.93
N ARG A 98 -3.39 11.25 -0.80
CA ARG A 98 -2.59 10.74 -1.91
C ARG A 98 -2.29 9.26 -1.72
N ALA A 99 -2.58 8.45 -2.73
CA ALA A 99 -2.03 7.10 -2.83
C ALA A 99 -0.60 7.19 -3.37
N THR A 100 0.36 6.49 -2.74
CA THR A 100 1.79 6.63 -3.05
C THR A 100 2.48 5.32 -3.35
N GLY A 101 3.58 5.41 -4.09
CA GLY A 101 4.41 4.25 -4.44
C GLY A 101 3.84 3.46 -5.61
N ARG A 102 3.86 2.13 -5.50
CA ARG A 102 3.53 1.25 -6.62
C ARG A 102 2.07 1.34 -7.05
N ILE A 103 1.14 1.51 -6.11
CA ILE A 103 -0.28 1.69 -6.40
C ILE A 103 -0.50 2.87 -7.33
N ALA A 104 0.22 3.97 -7.12
CA ALA A 104 0.15 5.17 -7.94
C ALA A 104 0.73 5.00 -9.35
N THR A 105 1.36 3.89 -9.66
CA THR A 105 1.88 3.58 -11.01
C THR A 105 1.00 2.61 -11.79
N GLY A 106 -0.05 2.06 -11.18
CA GLY A 106 -0.86 0.96 -11.74
C GLY A 106 -0.10 -0.37 -11.86
N ARG A 107 1.18 -0.42 -11.49
CA ARG A 107 2.05 -1.61 -11.59
C ARG A 107 2.42 -2.12 -10.20
N PHE A 108 1.54 -2.87 -9.61
CA PHE A 108 1.71 -3.35 -8.24
C PHE A 108 1.25 -4.80 -8.08
N ASP A 109 1.72 -5.41 -7.03
CA ASP A 109 1.22 -6.66 -6.51
C ASP A 109 -0.09 -6.38 -5.74
N PRO A 110 -1.23 -7.01 -6.10
CA PRO A 110 -2.52 -6.73 -5.46
C PRO A 110 -2.51 -6.83 -3.93
N GLU A 111 -1.70 -7.73 -3.35
CA GLU A 111 -1.62 -7.90 -1.89
C GLU A 111 -0.63 -6.95 -1.21
N HIS A 112 0.05 -6.09 -1.99
CA HIS A 112 0.99 -5.15 -1.40
C HIS A 112 0.25 -4.13 -0.52
N THR A 113 0.83 -3.80 0.64
CA THR A 113 0.28 -2.75 1.49
C THR A 113 0.21 -1.44 0.73
N VAL A 114 -0.99 -0.86 0.64
CA VAL A 114 -1.22 0.46 0.07
C VAL A 114 -0.80 1.52 1.07
N HIS A 115 0.01 2.45 0.62
CA HIS A 115 0.43 3.59 1.42
C HIS A 115 -0.33 4.84 0.99
N LEU A 116 -1.12 5.39 1.92
CA LEU A 116 -1.83 6.65 1.75
C LEU A 116 -1.15 7.74 2.57
N ARG A 117 -1.15 8.95 2.06
CA ARG A 117 -0.77 10.17 2.78
C ARG A 117 -2.02 11.01 2.99
N HIS A 118 -2.42 11.14 4.23
CA HIS A 118 -3.43 12.11 4.66
C HIS A 118 -2.72 13.43 4.94
N HIS A 119 -2.86 14.39 4.03
CA HIS A 119 -2.28 15.72 4.18
C HIS A 119 -3.20 16.62 5.00
N GLY A 120 -3.22 16.35 6.29
CA GLY A 120 -4.03 17.03 7.29
C GLY A 120 -3.39 16.94 8.67
N ASP A 121 -3.89 17.73 9.59
CA ASP A 121 -3.44 17.76 10.99
C ASP A 121 -4.47 17.18 11.97
N ARG A 122 -5.62 16.67 11.47
CA ARG A 122 -6.59 15.89 12.26
C ARG A 122 -5.96 14.61 12.80
N PRO A 123 -6.26 14.19 14.03
CA PRO A 123 -5.83 12.90 14.59
C PRO A 123 -6.35 11.70 13.76
N LEU A 124 -5.51 10.69 13.54
CA LEU A 124 -5.93 9.49 12.80
C LEU A 124 -6.95 8.63 13.53
N ALA A 125 -7.05 8.74 14.87
CA ALA A 125 -8.08 8.05 15.63
C ALA A 125 -9.50 8.42 15.17
N GLU A 126 -9.73 9.68 14.79
CA GLU A 126 -11.03 10.11 14.26
C GLU A 126 -11.32 9.50 12.87
N LEU A 127 -10.29 9.20 12.08
CA LEU A 127 -10.43 8.46 10.81
C LEU A 127 -10.70 6.97 11.07
N GLU A 128 -10.10 6.39 12.10
CA GLU A 128 -10.33 4.99 12.47
C GLU A 128 -11.80 4.73 12.77
N ASP A 129 -12.41 5.56 13.61
CA ASP A 129 -13.83 5.46 13.99
C ASP A 129 -14.77 5.48 12.77
N GLU A 130 -14.46 6.31 11.76
CA GLU A 130 -15.26 6.39 10.54
C GLU A 130 -14.98 5.24 9.55
N LEU A 131 -13.74 4.78 9.48
CA LEU A 131 -13.37 3.66 8.61
C LEU A 131 -13.89 2.30 9.13
N GLU A 132 -14.27 2.19 10.41
CA GLU A 132 -14.92 0.98 10.94
C GLU A 132 -16.18 0.58 10.14
N TRP A 133 -16.90 1.56 9.58
CA TRP A 133 -18.06 1.33 8.71
C TRP A 133 -17.70 0.62 7.38
N GLN A 134 -16.42 0.61 7.01
CA GLN A 134 -15.91 -0.07 5.81
C GLN A 134 -15.40 -1.49 6.10
N GLU A 135 -15.80 -2.09 7.23
CA GLU A 135 -15.38 -3.43 7.61
C GLU A 135 -13.85 -3.60 7.70
N ILE A 136 -13.15 -2.55 8.13
CA ILE A 136 -11.71 -2.64 8.35
C ILE A 136 -11.40 -3.69 9.42
N ARG A 137 -10.32 -4.41 9.21
CA ARG A 137 -9.85 -5.46 10.13
C ARG A 137 -8.51 -5.07 10.72
N GLU A 138 -8.33 -5.42 12.00
CA GLU A 138 -7.06 -5.25 12.71
C GLU A 138 -6.53 -3.80 12.69
N PRO A 139 -7.37 -2.76 12.98
CA PRO A 139 -6.88 -1.40 13.02
C PRO A 139 -5.81 -1.26 14.11
N SER A 140 -4.77 -0.51 13.83
CA SER A 140 -3.65 -0.33 14.74
C SER A 140 -2.99 1.02 14.50
N GLU A 141 -3.06 1.88 15.51
CA GLU A 141 -2.30 3.12 15.50
C GLU A 141 -0.81 2.86 15.69
N GLY A 142 0.00 3.64 15.01
CA GLY A 142 1.44 3.55 15.09
C GLY A 142 2.13 4.89 14.82
N SER A 143 3.44 4.83 14.75
CA SER A 143 4.24 5.97 14.32
C SER A 143 5.38 5.53 13.42
N THR A 144 5.71 6.37 12.45
CA THR A 144 6.79 6.12 11.51
C THR A 144 7.83 7.23 11.62
N ARG A 145 9.10 6.84 11.82
CA ARG A 145 10.22 7.79 11.78
C ARG A 145 10.51 8.15 10.34
N THR A 146 10.39 9.43 10.01
CA THR A 146 10.60 9.97 8.67
C THR A 146 11.71 11.02 8.67
N ARG A 147 12.01 11.58 7.52
CA ARG A 147 12.91 12.75 7.37
C ARG A 147 12.33 14.02 8.00
N HIS A 148 11.02 14.05 8.19
CA HIS A 148 10.28 15.16 8.79
C HIS A 148 10.00 14.93 10.29
N GLY A 149 10.64 13.94 10.92
CA GLY A 149 10.40 13.54 12.29
C GLY A 149 9.49 12.32 12.42
N MET A 150 8.89 12.15 13.59
CA MET A 150 7.90 11.09 13.84
C MET A 150 6.54 11.55 13.33
N ILE A 151 5.92 10.75 12.50
CA ILE A 151 4.54 10.98 12.04
C ILE A 151 3.64 9.82 12.47
N SER A 152 2.38 10.11 12.78
CA SER A 152 1.39 9.08 13.12
C SER A 152 1.04 8.26 11.89
N SER A 153 0.73 6.99 12.09
CA SER A 153 0.21 6.10 11.05
C SER A 153 -0.95 5.28 11.61
N LEU A 154 -1.90 4.94 10.74
CA LEU A 154 -2.97 4.00 10.98
C LEU A 154 -2.81 2.85 10.01
N ASP A 155 -2.67 1.64 10.53
CA ASP A 155 -2.60 0.39 9.77
C ASP A 155 -3.92 -0.35 9.89
N PHE A 156 -4.42 -0.91 8.81
CA PHE A 156 -5.60 -1.77 8.80
C PHE A 156 -5.61 -2.69 7.57
N ARG A 157 -6.56 -3.61 7.53
CA ARG A 157 -6.77 -4.52 6.40
C ARG A 157 -8.20 -4.43 5.90
N LEU A 158 -8.34 -4.52 4.58
CA LEU A 158 -9.58 -4.82 3.88
C LEU A 158 -9.46 -6.20 3.22
N GLU A 159 -10.47 -6.62 2.47
CA GLU A 159 -10.50 -7.93 1.84
C GLU A 159 -9.28 -8.15 0.92
N SER A 160 -8.94 -7.18 0.10
CA SER A 160 -7.86 -7.29 -0.88
C SER A 160 -6.46 -7.10 -0.29
N GLY A 161 -6.30 -6.65 0.98
CA GLY A 161 -4.98 -6.51 1.60
C GLY A 161 -4.82 -5.37 2.60
N GLY A 162 -3.56 -5.08 2.95
CA GLY A 162 -3.20 -4.09 3.96
C GLY A 162 -3.21 -2.65 3.46
N PHE A 163 -3.54 -1.74 4.34
CA PHE A 163 -3.44 -0.29 4.16
C PHE A 163 -2.60 0.32 5.28
N ARG A 164 -1.91 1.39 4.94
CA ARG A 164 -1.24 2.27 5.90
C ARG A 164 -1.48 3.71 5.54
N ILE A 165 -2.16 4.45 6.40
CA ILE A 165 -2.35 5.89 6.29
C ILE A 165 -1.28 6.59 7.11
N HIS A 166 -0.55 7.52 6.52
CA HIS A 166 0.39 8.39 7.20
C HIS A 166 -0.19 9.79 7.35
N ARG A 167 -0.26 10.33 8.58
CA ARG A 167 -0.62 11.71 8.79
C ARG A 167 0.55 12.62 8.40
N CYS A 168 0.34 13.44 7.40
CA CYS A 168 1.34 14.35 6.84
C CYS A 168 0.93 15.80 7.15
N PRO A 169 1.46 16.46 8.19
CA PRO A 169 1.14 17.85 8.48
C PRO A 169 1.39 18.73 7.25
N PRO A 170 0.38 19.54 6.83
CA PRO A 170 0.42 20.23 5.54
C PRO A 170 1.50 21.31 5.42
N ASP A 171 1.96 21.85 6.52
CA ASP A 171 3.03 22.85 6.62
C ASP A 171 4.44 22.25 6.57
N GLN A 172 4.57 20.94 6.83
CA GLN A 172 5.85 20.24 6.92
C GLN A 172 6.09 19.30 5.73
N ILE A 173 5.04 18.70 5.18
CA ILE A 173 5.12 17.67 4.15
C ILE A 173 4.30 18.10 2.94
N PRO A 174 4.94 18.40 1.79
CA PRO A 174 4.21 18.78 0.57
C PRO A 174 3.37 17.61 0.02
N LEU A 175 2.26 17.91 -0.63
CA LEU A 175 1.34 16.95 -1.27
C LEU A 175 2.09 15.97 -2.20
N ASP A 176 2.91 16.52 -3.09
CA ASP A 176 3.69 15.75 -4.08
C ASP A 176 5.15 15.57 -3.60
N GLY A 177 5.34 15.50 -2.29
CA GLY A 177 6.65 15.35 -1.68
C GLY A 177 7.28 13.97 -1.95
N PRO A 178 8.61 13.88 -1.82
CA PRO A 178 9.34 12.64 -2.03
C PRO A 178 8.97 11.57 -1.00
N ASN A 179 9.55 10.38 -1.12
CA ASN A 179 9.40 9.30 -0.17
C ASN A 179 9.76 9.78 1.25
N LEU A 180 8.87 9.54 2.19
CA LEU A 180 8.99 10.03 3.58
C LEU A 180 10.22 9.47 4.31
N LEU A 181 10.68 8.29 3.93
CA LEU A 181 11.82 7.60 4.55
C LEU A 181 13.13 7.89 3.82
N THR A 182 13.16 7.67 2.50
CA THR A 182 14.40 7.74 1.70
C THR A 182 14.66 9.13 1.11
N GLY A 183 13.60 9.92 0.89
CA GLY A 183 13.67 11.20 0.20
C GLY A 183 13.85 11.11 -1.31
N GLU A 184 13.76 9.91 -1.87
CA GLU A 184 13.76 9.71 -3.31
C GLU A 184 12.40 10.09 -3.92
N PRO A 185 12.34 10.45 -5.21
CA PRO A 185 11.06 10.64 -5.89
C PRO A 185 10.16 9.42 -5.74
N VAL A 186 8.88 9.64 -5.48
CA VAL A 186 7.87 8.59 -5.40
C VAL A 186 6.64 9.01 -6.19
N ALA A 187 6.05 8.08 -6.93
CA ALA A 187 4.77 8.33 -7.58
C ALA A 187 3.70 8.58 -6.53
N ALA A 188 2.85 9.57 -6.77
CA ALA A 188 1.71 9.90 -5.94
C ALA A 188 0.55 10.28 -6.84
N VAL A 189 -0.67 9.85 -6.50
CA VAL A 189 -1.90 10.18 -7.23
C VAL A 189 -3.00 10.55 -6.24
N ASP A 190 -3.87 11.47 -6.67
CA ASP A 190 -5.13 11.79 -6.02
C ASP A 190 -6.26 10.87 -6.50
N ILE A 191 -7.47 11.11 -6.02
CA ILE A 191 -8.69 10.41 -6.42
C ILE A 191 -8.87 10.43 -7.94
N THR A 192 -8.68 11.59 -8.58
CA THR A 192 -8.80 11.71 -10.04
C THR A 192 -7.75 10.86 -10.78
N GLY A 193 -6.51 10.91 -10.32
CA GLY A 193 -5.43 10.10 -10.88
C GLY A 193 -5.66 8.61 -10.72
N LEU A 194 -6.20 8.20 -9.55
CA LEU A 194 -6.51 6.79 -9.27
C LEU A 194 -7.67 6.29 -10.16
N SER A 195 -8.73 7.09 -10.33
CA SER A 195 -9.85 6.78 -11.22
C SER A 195 -9.40 6.59 -12.69
N ARG A 196 -8.42 7.39 -13.15
CA ARG A 196 -7.81 7.19 -14.48
C ARG A 196 -7.07 5.87 -14.59
N LEU A 197 -6.30 5.49 -13.55
CA LEU A 197 -5.61 4.20 -13.54
C LEU A 197 -6.58 3.00 -13.61
N ILE A 198 -7.75 3.12 -13.00
CA ILE A 198 -8.83 2.11 -13.09
C ILE A 198 -9.33 2.04 -14.54
N ALA A 199 -9.66 3.18 -15.13
CA ALA A 199 -10.15 3.25 -16.51
C ALA A 199 -9.13 2.70 -17.53
N ASP A 200 -7.84 2.92 -17.31
CA ASP A 200 -6.75 2.41 -18.17
C ASP A 200 -6.61 0.87 -18.11
N LEU A 201 -7.17 0.20 -17.09
CA LEU A 201 -7.22 -1.27 -17.03
C LEU A 201 -8.40 -1.87 -17.82
N GLU A 202 -9.36 -1.05 -18.23
CA GLU A 202 -10.56 -1.46 -18.97
C GLU A 202 -10.38 -1.40 -20.49
N GLY A 203 -9.35 -0.72 -20.98
CA GLY A 203 -9.05 -0.47 -22.41
C GLY A 203 -7.93 -1.30 -22.93
#